data_984d3b244683c6389d74bae91c9c2714
#
_entry.id   984d3b244683c6389d74bae91c9c2714
#
_cell.length_a   1.000
_cell.length_b   1.000
_cell.length_c   1.000
_cell.angle_alpha   90.00
_cell.angle_beta   90.00
_cell.angle_gamma   90.00
#
_symmetry.space_group_name_H-M   'P 1'
#
loop_
_entity.id
_entity.type
_entity.pdbx_description
1 polymer ?
#
loop_
_entity_poly.entity_id
_entity_poly.type
_entity_poly.pdbx_seq_one_letter_code
_entity_poly.pdbx_strand_id
1 'polypeptide(L)'
;MRKITLARGGALSPYSGLGSTHSALVQRLKSGLIEGYELVDVHEYQIKKNPFSRIWKRWFGGPSKVSSISKDCDIVHITDQEQSGLVPKSGKSVVTVHDLFHLFPSVRSGVKIGEQNPSFIRKSDLKKVKRGLSRASLLICVSKDTQQECEMRFPGTPTVWIPHAIKLQDYQIETEKPSWFSEGVNLLVIGSEEPRKRVDFAVKICSEMNVTLHKIGAESSPESKRKLCSFAKEVNCNLNWVGRLEQDEMIAALQHADALLFPSVAEGFGLPPLEAYAAGTTALVADAPAHNEIPLEHHILPPEDIDAWREAILGLKDESEMVRERAATFSVENWAKRHQEAYDSLF
;
A
#
# COMPACT_ATOMS: atom_id res chain seq x y z
N MET A 1 -7.90 27.78 -12.57
CA MET A 1 -7.47 26.49 -11.99
C MET A 1 -6.77 25.68 -13.06
N ARG A 2 -5.69 25.00 -12.73
CA ARG A 2 -4.96 24.10 -13.66
C ARG A 2 -5.69 22.76 -13.76
N LYS A 3 -5.74 22.23 -14.96
CA LYS A 3 -6.50 21.02 -15.30
C LYS A 3 -5.67 19.76 -15.14
N ILE A 4 -6.17 18.80 -14.35
CA ILE A 4 -5.54 17.49 -14.17
C ILE A 4 -6.42 16.41 -14.80
N THR A 5 -5.80 15.50 -15.54
CA THR A 5 -6.39 14.22 -15.92
C THR A 5 -5.68 13.10 -15.16
N LEU A 6 -6.45 12.23 -14.51
CA LEU A 6 -5.93 11.01 -13.93
C LEU A 6 -6.00 9.89 -14.96
N ALA A 7 -4.94 9.09 -15.07
CA ALA A 7 -4.91 7.91 -15.92
C ALA A 7 -4.40 6.69 -15.16
N ARG A 8 -5.13 5.58 -15.27
CA ARG A 8 -4.79 4.37 -14.55
C ARG A 8 -4.62 3.14 -15.43
N GLY A 9 -5.23 3.10 -16.59
CA GLY A 9 -5.24 1.92 -17.43
C GLY A 9 -6.38 0.95 -17.06
N GLY A 10 -6.07 -0.29 -16.70
CA GLY A 10 -7.12 -1.26 -16.32
C GLY A 10 -7.76 -0.93 -14.98
N ALA A 11 -9.10 -0.91 -14.93
CA ALA A 11 -9.84 -0.72 -13.70
C ALA A 11 -9.52 -1.85 -12.68
N LEU A 12 -9.25 -1.49 -11.44
CA LEU A 12 -9.04 -2.41 -10.33
C LEU A 12 -10.22 -2.34 -9.35
N SER A 13 -10.34 -3.37 -8.53
CA SER A 13 -11.30 -3.32 -7.44
C SER A 13 -11.00 -2.15 -6.51
N PRO A 14 -12.00 -1.32 -6.13
CA PRO A 14 -11.82 -0.24 -5.16
C PRO A 14 -11.33 -0.74 -3.79
N TYR A 15 -11.51 -2.00 -3.52
CA TYR A 15 -11.10 -2.69 -2.29
C TYR A 15 -9.65 -3.22 -2.34
N SER A 16 -8.94 -3.10 -3.46
CA SER A 16 -7.49 -3.38 -3.48
C SER A 16 -6.72 -2.15 -3.01
N GLY A 17 -5.56 -2.33 -2.40
CA GLY A 17 -4.75 -1.21 -1.92
C GLY A 17 -4.51 -0.13 -3.00
N LEU A 18 -4.13 -0.55 -4.23
CA LEU A 18 -3.99 0.37 -5.37
C LEU A 18 -5.34 0.98 -5.82
N GLY A 19 -6.46 0.23 -5.67
CA GLY A 19 -7.78 0.70 -6.01
C GLY A 19 -8.27 1.79 -5.06
N SER A 20 -8.11 1.59 -3.77
CA SER A 20 -8.52 2.54 -2.75
C SER A 20 -7.72 3.84 -2.84
N THR A 21 -6.39 3.77 -3.03
CA THR A 21 -5.54 4.96 -3.18
C THR A 21 -5.89 5.79 -4.43
N HIS A 22 -6.18 5.14 -5.56
CA HIS A 22 -6.67 5.84 -6.75
C HIS A 22 -8.01 6.52 -6.48
N SER A 23 -8.99 5.80 -5.90
CA SER A 23 -10.31 6.35 -5.59
C SER A 23 -10.21 7.52 -4.62
N ALA A 24 -9.34 7.45 -3.62
CA ALA A 24 -9.08 8.55 -2.70
C ALA A 24 -8.52 9.79 -3.42
N LEU A 25 -7.56 9.61 -4.34
CA LEU A 25 -7.02 10.73 -5.14
C LEU A 25 -8.11 11.38 -6.02
N VAL A 26 -8.96 10.56 -6.66
CA VAL A 26 -10.10 11.06 -7.45
C VAL A 26 -11.04 11.90 -6.58
N GLN A 27 -11.42 11.40 -5.40
CA GLN A 27 -12.31 12.11 -4.48
C GLN A 27 -11.69 13.41 -3.96
N ARG A 28 -10.42 13.38 -3.57
CA ARG A 28 -9.71 14.56 -3.04
C ARG A 28 -9.55 15.67 -4.08
N LEU A 29 -9.28 15.32 -5.33
CA LEU A 29 -9.26 16.30 -6.43
C LEU A 29 -10.66 16.85 -6.72
N LYS A 30 -11.69 15.99 -6.76
CA LYS A 30 -13.10 16.44 -6.98
C LYS A 30 -13.62 17.33 -5.87
N SER A 31 -13.20 17.14 -4.64
CA SER A 31 -13.58 17.99 -3.50
C SER A 31 -12.81 19.32 -3.45
N GLY A 32 -11.87 19.57 -4.37
CA GLY A 32 -11.06 20.79 -4.37
C GLY A 32 -10.00 20.85 -3.26
N LEU A 33 -9.68 19.72 -2.64
CA LEU A 33 -8.73 19.67 -1.53
C LEU A 33 -7.30 20.05 -1.95
N ILE A 34 -6.93 19.82 -3.22
CA ILE A 34 -5.65 20.29 -3.79
C ILE A 34 -5.91 21.64 -4.46
N GLU A 35 -5.60 22.70 -3.74
CA GLU A 35 -5.91 24.07 -4.18
C GLU A 35 -5.24 24.43 -5.52
N GLY A 36 -5.94 25.16 -6.34
CA GLY A 36 -5.46 25.60 -7.66
C GLY A 36 -5.60 24.56 -8.78
N TYR A 37 -6.05 23.35 -8.47
CA TYR A 37 -6.17 22.23 -9.42
C TYR A 37 -7.60 21.70 -9.51
N GLU A 38 -8.02 21.33 -10.73
CA GLU A 38 -9.33 20.70 -11.00
C GLU A 38 -9.17 19.39 -11.77
N LEU A 39 -9.93 18.38 -11.37
CA LEU A 39 -10.00 17.11 -12.08
C LEU A 39 -10.95 17.22 -13.26
N VAL A 40 -10.45 17.12 -14.49
CA VAL A 40 -11.24 17.22 -15.71
C VAL A 40 -11.62 15.87 -16.32
N ASP A 41 -10.80 14.85 -16.14
CA ASP A 41 -11.07 13.50 -16.66
C ASP A 41 -10.40 12.41 -15.84
N VAL A 42 -10.99 11.21 -15.87
CA VAL A 42 -10.41 9.99 -15.29
C VAL A 42 -10.39 8.90 -16.34
N HIS A 43 -9.22 8.58 -16.86
CA HIS A 43 -9.06 7.56 -17.88
C HIS A 43 -8.82 6.18 -17.27
N GLU A 44 -9.84 5.33 -17.34
CA GLU A 44 -9.78 3.91 -17.03
C GLU A 44 -10.42 3.09 -18.15
N TYR A 45 -9.99 1.85 -18.30
CA TYR A 45 -10.65 0.91 -19.22
C TYR A 45 -10.98 -0.41 -18.54
N GLN A 46 -12.13 -0.98 -18.90
CA GLN A 46 -12.53 -2.29 -18.43
C GLN A 46 -11.60 -3.38 -18.99
N ILE A 47 -11.13 -4.25 -18.10
CA ILE A 47 -10.28 -5.40 -18.47
C ILE A 47 -11.16 -6.47 -19.09
N LYS A 48 -11.05 -6.65 -20.41
CA LYS A 48 -11.76 -7.73 -21.13
C LYS A 48 -11.07 -9.09 -20.91
N LYS A 49 -11.84 -10.18 -20.98
CA LYS A 49 -11.30 -11.54 -20.86
C LYS A 49 -10.33 -11.91 -21.99
N ASN A 50 -10.50 -11.35 -23.20
CA ASN A 50 -9.65 -11.63 -24.36
C ASN A 50 -8.22 -11.08 -24.19
N PRO A 51 -7.17 -11.92 -24.19
CA PRO A 51 -5.77 -11.52 -23.99
C PRO A 51 -5.26 -10.52 -25.04
N PHE A 52 -5.61 -10.72 -26.31
CA PHE A 52 -5.19 -9.83 -27.41
C PHE A 52 -5.77 -8.41 -27.23
N SER A 53 -7.04 -8.30 -26.85
CA SER A 53 -7.66 -7.01 -26.55
C SER A 53 -6.99 -6.31 -25.35
N ARG A 54 -6.55 -7.07 -24.34
CA ARG A 54 -5.82 -6.52 -23.18
C ARG A 54 -4.47 -5.95 -23.59
N ILE A 55 -3.68 -6.71 -24.37
CA ILE A 55 -2.37 -6.30 -24.88
C ILE A 55 -2.52 -5.06 -25.76
N TRP A 56 -3.49 -5.08 -26.70
CA TRP A 56 -3.73 -3.95 -27.61
C TRP A 56 -4.10 -2.68 -26.83
N LYS A 57 -5.04 -2.76 -25.88
CA LYS A 57 -5.41 -1.62 -25.03
C LYS A 57 -4.24 -1.09 -24.21
N ARG A 58 -3.45 -1.99 -23.59
CA ARG A 58 -2.31 -1.62 -22.76
C ARG A 58 -1.18 -1.00 -23.57
N TRP A 59 -0.93 -1.50 -24.77
CA TRP A 59 0.25 -1.11 -25.54
C TRP A 59 0.00 0.00 -26.58
N PHE A 60 -1.21 0.15 -27.05
CA PHE A 60 -1.56 1.08 -28.13
C PHE A 60 -2.78 1.95 -27.80
N GLY A 61 -3.93 1.35 -27.53
CA GLY A 61 -5.18 2.09 -27.34
C GLY A 61 -5.16 3.04 -26.15
N GLY A 62 -4.68 2.59 -24.98
CA GLY A 62 -4.52 3.41 -23.77
C GLY A 62 -3.56 4.56 -23.98
N PRO A 63 -2.29 4.32 -24.39
CA PRO A 63 -1.33 5.39 -24.65
C PRO A 63 -1.80 6.41 -25.68
N SER A 64 -2.46 5.97 -26.77
CA SER A 64 -3.02 6.87 -27.77
C SER A 64 -4.13 7.76 -27.20
N LYS A 65 -5.04 7.18 -26.41
CA LYS A 65 -6.13 7.93 -25.77
C LYS A 65 -5.58 8.93 -24.75
N VAL A 66 -4.66 8.54 -23.89
CA VAL A 66 -4.03 9.45 -22.92
C VAL A 66 -3.26 10.56 -23.62
N SER A 67 -2.54 10.24 -24.71
CA SER A 67 -1.86 11.26 -25.52
C SER A 67 -2.80 12.25 -26.20
N SER A 68 -4.04 11.84 -26.50
CA SER A 68 -5.08 12.76 -26.99
C SER A 68 -5.57 13.67 -25.86
N ILE A 69 -5.92 13.08 -24.72
CA ILE A 69 -6.44 13.81 -23.55
C ILE A 69 -5.41 14.82 -23.00
N SER A 70 -4.11 14.46 -23.07
CA SER A 70 -3.03 15.33 -22.57
C SER A 70 -2.92 16.68 -23.27
N LYS A 71 -3.62 16.88 -24.38
CA LYS A 71 -3.67 18.18 -25.09
C LYS A 71 -4.69 19.15 -24.46
N ASP A 72 -5.63 18.64 -23.70
CA ASP A 72 -6.75 19.37 -23.12
C ASP A 72 -6.61 19.57 -21.60
N CYS A 73 -5.47 19.15 -21.02
CA CYS A 73 -5.16 19.33 -19.60
C CYS A 73 -3.71 19.82 -19.40
N ASP A 74 -3.44 20.39 -18.23
CA ASP A 74 -2.11 20.90 -17.86
C ASP A 74 -1.19 19.79 -17.35
N ILE A 75 -1.76 18.78 -16.68
CA ILE A 75 -1.04 17.64 -16.10
C ILE A 75 -1.79 16.35 -16.39
N VAL A 76 -1.06 15.32 -16.82
CA VAL A 76 -1.53 13.94 -16.82
C VAL A 76 -0.88 13.21 -15.62
N HIS A 77 -1.67 12.76 -14.67
CA HIS A 77 -1.18 12.00 -13.53
C HIS A 77 -1.51 10.51 -13.67
N ILE A 78 -0.49 9.67 -13.84
CA ILE A 78 -0.59 8.21 -13.87
C ILE A 78 -0.52 7.71 -12.43
N THR A 79 -1.58 7.08 -11.94
CA THR A 79 -1.73 6.75 -10.52
C THR A 79 -1.13 5.41 -10.10
N ASP A 80 -0.39 4.74 -10.99
CA ASP A 80 0.25 3.44 -10.76
C ASP A 80 1.47 3.30 -11.67
N GLN A 81 2.64 3.02 -11.11
CA GLN A 81 3.90 2.83 -11.85
C GLN A 81 3.79 1.76 -12.94
N GLU A 82 3.03 0.70 -12.72
CA GLU A 82 2.82 -0.37 -13.72
C GLU A 82 2.12 0.12 -14.99
N GLN A 83 1.49 1.30 -14.91
CA GLN A 83 0.81 1.96 -16.02
C GLN A 83 1.62 3.12 -16.61
N SER A 84 2.87 3.33 -16.21
CA SER A 84 3.71 4.44 -16.71
C SER A 84 3.95 4.39 -18.23
N GLY A 85 3.69 3.24 -18.87
CA GLY A 85 3.61 3.16 -20.34
C GLY A 85 2.56 4.10 -20.97
N LEU A 86 1.62 4.63 -20.17
CA LEU A 86 0.63 5.64 -20.56
C LEU A 86 1.20 7.07 -20.59
N VAL A 87 2.37 7.32 -20.00
CA VAL A 87 3.01 8.64 -19.98
C VAL A 87 3.12 9.18 -21.41
N PRO A 88 2.53 10.34 -21.74
CA PRO A 88 2.55 10.92 -23.08
C PRO A 88 3.97 11.34 -23.48
N LYS A 89 4.19 11.49 -24.80
CA LYS A 89 5.51 11.91 -25.32
C LYS A 89 5.79 13.39 -25.09
N SER A 90 4.78 14.19 -24.86
CA SER A 90 4.85 15.65 -24.64
C SER A 90 3.81 16.04 -23.58
N GLY A 91 4.00 17.21 -22.98
CA GLY A 91 3.18 17.69 -21.87
C GLY A 91 3.74 17.27 -20.52
N LYS A 92 3.20 17.85 -19.45
CA LYS A 92 3.59 17.56 -18.07
C LYS A 92 2.92 16.29 -17.59
N SER A 93 3.72 15.38 -17.05
CA SER A 93 3.21 14.10 -16.57
C SER A 93 3.79 13.73 -15.22
N VAL A 94 2.93 13.23 -14.35
CA VAL A 94 3.28 12.74 -13.02
C VAL A 94 2.99 11.24 -12.95
N VAL A 95 3.81 10.49 -12.24
CA VAL A 95 3.53 9.07 -11.97
C VAL A 95 3.64 8.81 -10.48
N THR A 96 2.58 8.26 -9.86
CA THR A 96 2.68 7.72 -8.50
C THR A 96 3.38 6.36 -8.57
N VAL A 97 4.44 6.21 -7.77
CA VAL A 97 5.22 4.98 -7.63
C VAL A 97 4.96 4.39 -6.25
N HIS A 98 4.25 3.26 -6.22
CA HIS A 98 3.94 2.54 -5.00
C HIS A 98 5.06 1.61 -4.57
N ASP A 99 5.71 0.95 -5.52
CA ASP A 99 6.89 0.10 -5.36
C ASP A 99 7.55 -0.14 -6.73
N LEU A 100 8.70 -0.78 -6.72
CA LEU A 100 9.40 -1.17 -7.93
C LEU A 100 9.66 -2.69 -8.01
N PHE A 101 8.95 -3.50 -7.21
CA PHE A 101 9.20 -4.94 -7.06
C PHE A 101 9.18 -5.71 -8.38
N HIS A 102 8.22 -5.42 -9.25
CA HIS A 102 8.13 -6.10 -10.56
C HIS A 102 9.19 -5.63 -11.55
N LEU A 103 9.68 -4.39 -11.41
CA LEU A 103 10.71 -3.84 -12.27
C LEU A 103 12.11 -4.27 -11.85
N PHE A 104 12.34 -4.44 -10.56
CA PHE A 104 13.62 -4.78 -9.94
C PHE A 104 13.41 -5.84 -8.85
N PRO A 105 13.20 -7.12 -9.27
CA PRO A 105 13.03 -8.22 -8.33
C PRO A 105 14.25 -8.36 -7.40
N SER A 106 13.99 -8.69 -6.15
CA SER A 106 15.01 -8.82 -5.10
C SER A 106 14.74 -10.01 -4.18
N VAL A 107 15.64 -10.26 -3.25
CA VAL A 107 15.44 -11.21 -2.15
C VAL A 107 15.62 -10.43 -0.85
N ARG A 108 14.65 -10.49 0.06
CA ARG A 108 14.70 -9.87 1.39
C ARG A 108 14.34 -10.93 2.43
N SER A 109 15.14 -11.09 3.48
CA SER A 109 14.94 -12.14 4.51
C SER A 109 14.62 -13.53 3.91
N GLY A 110 15.36 -13.94 2.88
CA GLY A 110 15.14 -15.21 2.18
C GLY A 110 13.89 -15.28 1.30
N VAL A 111 13.05 -14.24 1.28
CA VAL A 111 11.81 -14.18 0.49
C VAL A 111 12.07 -13.51 -0.86
N LYS A 112 11.63 -14.17 -1.93
CA LYS A 112 11.67 -13.62 -3.30
C LYS A 112 10.58 -12.55 -3.47
N ILE A 113 10.98 -11.32 -3.79
CA ILE A 113 10.11 -10.19 -4.02
C ILE A 113 10.07 -9.88 -5.50
N GLY A 114 8.85 -9.68 -6.04
CA GLY A 114 8.65 -9.42 -7.46
C GLY A 114 8.73 -10.66 -8.35
N GLU A 115 8.58 -10.46 -9.64
CA GLU A 115 8.55 -11.53 -10.65
C GLU A 115 9.96 -11.90 -11.11
N GLN A 116 10.53 -13.00 -10.59
CA GLN A 116 11.92 -13.40 -10.86
C GLN A 116 12.16 -13.82 -12.33
N ASN A 117 11.18 -14.45 -12.97
CA ASN A 117 11.31 -15.00 -14.32
C ASN A 117 10.16 -14.51 -15.23
N PRO A 118 10.12 -13.21 -15.60
CA PRO A 118 9.07 -12.70 -16.46
C PRO A 118 9.12 -13.31 -17.87
N SER A 119 7.96 -13.59 -18.45
CA SER A 119 7.81 -14.04 -19.85
C SER A 119 8.34 -12.99 -20.82
N PHE A 120 8.57 -13.38 -22.09
CA PHE A 120 9.05 -12.44 -23.12
C PHE A 120 8.11 -11.23 -23.30
N ILE A 121 6.79 -11.47 -23.31
CA ILE A 121 5.77 -10.41 -23.37
C ILE A 121 5.90 -9.48 -22.14
N ARG A 122 6.02 -10.06 -20.95
CA ARG A 122 6.18 -9.30 -19.71
C ARG A 122 7.47 -8.48 -19.71
N LYS A 123 8.59 -9.03 -20.16
CA LYS A 123 9.86 -8.29 -20.33
C LYS A 123 9.70 -7.08 -21.25
N SER A 124 8.95 -7.24 -22.37
CA SER A 124 8.67 -6.13 -23.27
C SER A 124 7.79 -5.07 -22.62
N ASP A 125 6.80 -5.50 -21.84
CA ASP A 125 5.93 -4.59 -21.05
C ASP A 125 6.74 -3.82 -20.00
N LEU A 126 7.57 -4.50 -19.21
CA LEU A 126 8.45 -3.87 -18.22
C LEU A 126 9.41 -2.84 -18.83
N LYS A 127 9.91 -3.09 -20.07
CA LYS A 127 10.69 -2.07 -20.80
C LYS A 127 9.88 -0.82 -21.10
N LYS A 128 8.59 -0.94 -21.45
CA LYS A 128 7.70 0.21 -21.67
C LYS A 128 7.43 0.97 -20.37
N VAL A 129 7.21 0.24 -19.28
CA VAL A 129 7.05 0.82 -17.94
C VAL A 129 8.29 1.62 -17.55
N LYS A 130 9.50 1.05 -17.64
CA LYS A 130 10.77 1.76 -17.37
C LYS A 130 10.92 3.03 -18.21
N ARG A 131 10.64 2.95 -19.53
CA ARG A 131 10.69 4.13 -20.41
C ARG A 131 9.65 5.19 -20.01
N GLY A 132 8.48 4.79 -19.52
CA GLY A 132 7.46 5.70 -19.03
C GLY A 132 7.93 6.44 -17.78
N LEU A 133 8.50 5.73 -16.81
CA LEU A 133 9.08 6.32 -15.60
C LEU A 133 10.20 7.30 -15.94
N SER A 134 11.15 6.91 -16.83
CA SER A 134 12.24 7.81 -17.26
C SER A 134 11.76 9.02 -18.06
N ARG A 135 10.53 9.04 -18.58
CA ARG A 135 9.98 10.15 -19.37
C ARG A 135 9.06 11.03 -18.56
N ALA A 136 8.60 10.60 -17.42
CA ALA A 136 7.72 11.39 -16.55
C ALA A 136 8.41 12.71 -16.16
N SER A 137 7.62 13.77 -16.01
CA SER A 137 8.11 15.05 -15.51
C SER A 137 8.40 15.01 -14.02
N LEU A 138 7.70 14.12 -13.27
CA LEU A 138 7.85 13.94 -11.83
C LEU A 138 7.38 12.55 -11.40
N LEU A 139 8.10 11.91 -10.50
CA LEU A 139 7.68 10.69 -9.80
C LEU A 139 7.27 11.04 -8.36
N ILE A 140 6.03 10.75 -7.98
CA ILE A 140 5.57 10.82 -6.61
C ILE A 140 5.79 9.45 -5.97
N CYS A 141 6.71 9.36 -5.02
CA CYS A 141 7.07 8.12 -4.34
C CYS A 141 6.36 8.05 -2.98
N VAL A 142 5.69 6.93 -2.70
CA VAL A 142 4.86 6.81 -1.49
C VAL A 142 5.66 6.53 -0.22
N SER A 143 6.95 6.16 -0.34
CA SER A 143 7.89 6.00 0.76
C SER A 143 9.26 6.59 0.40
N LYS A 144 10.09 6.86 1.38
CA LYS A 144 11.47 7.31 1.17
C LYS A 144 12.32 6.21 0.53
N ASP A 145 12.10 4.94 0.91
CA ASP A 145 12.75 3.79 0.28
C ASP A 145 12.44 3.75 -1.23
N THR A 146 11.16 3.87 -1.61
CA THR A 146 10.75 3.94 -3.01
C THR A 146 11.35 5.17 -3.72
N GLN A 147 11.46 6.31 -3.05
CA GLN A 147 12.09 7.50 -3.61
C GLN A 147 13.57 7.26 -3.90
N GLN A 148 14.34 6.74 -2.94
CA GLN A 148 15.75 6.42 -3.10
C GLN A 148 15.98 5.41 -4.23
N GLU A 149 15.13 4.38 -4.32
CA GLU A 149 15.19 3.41 -5.42
C GLU A 149 14.89 4.08 -6.77
N CYS A 150 13.91 4.97 -6.84
CA CYS A 150 13.62 5.76 -8.06
C CYS A 150 14.77 6.65 -8.46
N GLU A 151 15.41 7.38 -7.54
CA GLU A 151 16.58 8.22 -7.80
C GLU A 151 17.75 7.43 -8.35
N MET A 152 17.99 6.24 -7.79
CA MET A 152 19.05 5.34 -8.26
C MET A 152 18.76 4.77 -9.64
N ARG A 153 17.50 4.38 -9.92
CA ARG A 153 17.10 3.68 -11.16
C ARG A 153 16.73 4.61 -12.30
N PHE A 154 16.31 5.83 -12.00
CA PHE A 154 15.87 6.85 -12.96
C PHE A 154 16.50 8.22 -12.66
N PRO A 155 17.84 8.36 -12.65
CA PRO A 155 18.55 9.53 -12.15
C PRO A 155 18.24 10.82 -12.91
N GLY A 156 17.64 10.74 -14.09
CA GLY A 156 17.22 11.91 -14.89
C GLY A 156 15.77 12.35 -14.66
N THR A 157 15.02 11.67 -13.77
CA THR A 157 13.61 11.97 -13.51
C THR A 157 13.45 12.53 -12.10
N PRO A 158 12.94 13.75 -11.91
CA PRO A 158 12.70 14.31 -10.59
C PRO A 158 11.78 13.43 -9.75
N THR A 159 12.05 13.36 -8.44
CA THR A 159 11.27 12.58 -7.48
C THR A 159 10.80 13.46 -6.33
N VAL A 160 9.68 13.11 -5.72
CA VAL A 160 9.20 13.70 -4.48
C VAL A 160 8.56 12.63 -3.60
N TRP A 161 8.81 12.69 -2.31
CA TRP A 161 8.18 11.81 -1.33
C TRP A 161 6.83 12.39 -0.88
N ILE A 162 5.75 11.67 -1.18
CA ILE A 162 4.41 11.97 -0.68
C ILE A 162 3.80 10.68 -0.16
N PRO A 163 3.82 10.43 1.16
CA PRO A 163 3.26 9.23 1.75
C PRO A 163 1.74 9.17 1.58
N HIS A 164 1.17 7.98 1.68
CA HIS A 164 -0.28 7.85 1.77
C HIS A 164 -0.80 8.59 3.01
N ALA A 165 -2.03 9.04 2.90
CA ALA A 165 -2.69 9.77 3.99
C ALA A 165 -3.92 9.04 4.50
N ILE A 166 -4.17 9.21 5.78
CA ILE A 166 -5.32 8.67 6.49
C ILE A 166 -6.25 9.78 6.95
N LYS A 167 -7.55 9.51 6.91
CA LYS A 167 -8.56 10.41 7.45
C LYS A 167 -8.83 10.02 8.90
N LEU A 168 -8.13 10.70 9.81
CA LEU A 168 -8.11 10.35 11.24
C LEU A 168 -9.48 10.30 11.87
N GLN A 169 -10.38 11.21 11.47
CA GLN A 169 -11.73 11.30 12.02
C GLN A 169 -12.51 9.98 11.87
N ASP A 170 -12.26 9.22 10.80
CA ASP A 170 -12.93 7.95 10.56
C ASP A 170 -12.52 6.90 11.61
N TYR A 171 -11.31 7.00 12.17
CA TYR A 171 -10.76 6.07 13.18
C TYR A 171 -11.00 6.52 14.63
N GLN A 172 -11.58 7.69 14.84
CA GLN A 172 -11.85 8.24 16.18
C GLN A 172 -13.30 8.00 16.63
N ILE A 173 -14.16 7.51 15.73
CA ILE A 173 -15.54 7.13 16.06
C ILE A 173 -15.47 5.88 16.92
N GLU A 174 -16.03 5.93 18.13
CA GLU A 174 -16.11 4.76 19.02
C GLU A 174 -16.91 3.64 18.37
N THR A 175 -16.40 2.43 18.47
CA THR A 175 -17.00 1.22 17.92
C THR A 175 -17.24 0.19 19.01
N GLU A 176 -18.16 -0.74 18.78
CA GLU A 176 -18.36 -1.88 19.65
C GLU A 176 -17.25 -2.93 19.42
N LYS A 177 -16.84 -3.60 20.52
CA LYS A 177 -15.86 -4.70 20.43
C LYS A 177 -16.41 -5.82 19.57
N PRO A 178 -15.68 -6.28 18.55
CA PRO A 178 -16.12 -7.40 17.72
C PRO A 178 -16.39 -8.66 18.53
N SER A 179 -17.54 -9.29 18.28
CA SER A 179 -17.99 -10.49 19.02
C SER A 179 -17.08 -11.70 18.87
N TRP A 180 -16.19 -11.68 17.85
CA TRP A 180 -15.23 -12.76 17.62
C TRP A 180 -13.88 -12.56 18.36
N PHE A 181 -13.71 -11.47 19.12
CA PHE A 181 -12.57 -11.32 20.03
C PHE A 181 -12.71 -12.26 21.21
N SER A 182 -11.60 -12.87 21.60
CA SER A 182 -11.51 -13.74 22.77
C SER A 182 -11.37 -12.93 24.06
N GLU A 183 -11.47 -13.62 25.19
CA GLU A 183 -10.93 -13.12 26.46
C GLU A 183 -9.40 -13.12 26.40
N GLY A 184 -8.76 -12.15 27.06
CA GLY A 184 -7.30 -11.99 27.07
C GLY A 184 -6.76 -11.19 25.88
N VAL A 185 -5.49 -11.44 25.54
CA VAL A 185 -4.75 -10.66 24.54
C VAL A 185 -5.16 -11.04 23.12
N ASN A 186 -5.59 -10.05 22.34
CA ASN A 186 -6.04 -10.18 20.97
C ASN A 186 -5.10 -9.43 20.01
N LEU A 187 -4.35 -10.16 19.23
CA LEU A 187 -3.41 -9.63 18.26
C LEU A 187 -3.97 -9.75 16.84
N LEU A 188 -3.69 -8.77 15.99
CA LEU A 188 -4.10 -8.80 14.59
C LEU A 188 -2.91 -9.07 13.68
N VAL A 189 -3.17 -9.78 12.58
CA VAL A 189 -2.32 -9.79 11.39
C VAL A 189 -3.19 -9.55 10.16
N ILE A 190 -2.87 -8.51 9.38
CA ILE A 190 -3.69 -8.07 8.24
C ILE A 190 -2.95 -8.31 6.94
N GLY A 191 -3.58 -9.05 6.03
CA GLY A 191 -3.05 -9.28 4.68
C GLY A 191 -3.33 -10.68 4.13
N SER A 192 -2.86 -10.90 2.90
CA SER A 192 -2.88 -12.20 2.24
C SER A 192 -1.71 -13.08 2.71
N GLU A 193 -1.76 -14.38 2.38
CA GLU A 193 -0.67 -15.35 2.68
C GLU A 193 0.48 -15.25 1.66
N GLU A 194 0.69 -14.08 1.04
CA GLU A 194 1.87 -13.87 0.21
C GLU A 194 3.15 -14.00 1.06
N PRO A 195 4.21 -14.68 0.56
CA PRO A 195 5.44 -14.91 1.33
C PRO A 195 6.05 -13.65 1.93
N ARG A 196 5.96 -12.50 1.23
CA ARG A 196 6.50 -11.23 1.74
C ARG A 196 5.76 -10.67 2.96
N LYS A 197 4.49 -11.06 3.15
CA LYS A 197 3.65 -10.64 4.29
C LYS A 197 3.97 -11.43 5.57
N ARG A 198 4.60 -12.58 5.45
CA ARG A 198 5.07 -13.43 6.56
C ARG A 198 4.01 -13.70 7.64
N VAL A 199 2.78 -13.98 7.21
CA VAL A 199 1.70 -14.33 8.15
C VAL A 199 2.04 -15.61 8.94
N ASP A 200 2.79 -16.54 8.35
CA ASP A 200 3.34 -17.70 9.00
C ASP A 200 4.32 -17.34 10.12
N PHE A 201 5.09 -16.28 9.98
CA PHE A 201 5.96 -15.79 11.03
C PHE A 201 5.18 -15.19 12.21
N ALA A 202 4.06 -14.46 11.94
CA ALA A 202 3.15 -14.04 13.00
C ALA A 202 2.58 -15.22 13.79
N VAL A 203 2.25 -16.33 13.11
CA VAL A 203 1.84 -17.58 13.76
C VAL A 203 2.95 -18.16 14.64
N LYS A 204 4.22 -18.14 14.18
CA LYS A 204 5.37 -18.60 14.98
C LYS A 204 5.61 -17.73 16.21
N ILE A 205 5.48 -16.40 16.07
CA ILE A 205 5.60 -15.48 17.22
C ILE A 205 4.60 -15.85 18.30
N CYS A 206 3.33 -16.06 17.91
CA CYS A 206 2.24 -16.37 18.84
C CYS A 206 2.19 -17.84 19.32
N SER A 207 3.10 -18.71 18.85
CA SER A 207 3.11 -20.12 19.25
C SER A 207 3.38 -20.27 20.74
N GLU A 208 2.61 -21.14 21.41
CA GLU A 208 2.70 -21.42 22.86
C GLU A 208 2.47 -20.21 23.78
N MET A 209 2.01 -19.07 23.23
CA MET A 209 1.61 -17.90 24.00
C MET A 209 0.12 -17.93 24.34
N ASN A 210 -0.24 -17.37 25.49
CA ASN A 210 -1.67 -17.22 25.87
C ASN A 210 -2.27 -15.96 25.20
N VAL A 211 -2.27 -15.95 23.86
CA VAL A 211 -2.82 -14.87 23.03
C VAL A 211 -3.66 -15.45 21.91
N THR A 212 -4.61 -14.68 21.37
CA THR A 212 -5.33 -15.05 20.15
C THR A 212 -4.83 -14.20 19.00
N LEU A 213 -4.35 -14.83 17.94
CA LEU A 213 -3.96 -14.18 16.70
C LEU A 213 -5.14 -14.19 15.72
N HIS A 214 -5.67 -13.03 15.38
CA HIS A 214 -6.74 -12.85 14.42
C HIS A 214 -6.16 -12.52 13.05
N LYS A 215 -6.34 -13.41 12.07
CA LYS A 215 -5.94 -13.19 10.69
C LYS A 215 -7.08 -12.53 9.91
N ILE A 216 -6.87 -11.28 9.49
CA ILE A 216 -7.82 -10.49 8.70
C ILE A 216 -7.33 -10.42 7.24
N GLY A 217 -8.29 -10.52 6.31
CA GLY A 217 -8.08 -10.49 4.87
C GLY A 217 -8.53 -11.75 4.18
N ALA A 218 -8.85 -11.64 2.90
CA ALA A 218 -9.27 -12.77 2.08
C ALA A 218 -8.16 -13.82 2.00
N GLU A 219 -8.54 -15.07 1.83
CA GLU A 219 -7.59 -16.15 1.53
C GLU A 219 -7.01 -15.97 0.13
N SER A 220 -5.71 -16.21 -0.03
CA SER A 220 -5.04 -16.24 -1.35
C SER A 220 -5.53 -17.45 -2.17
N SER A 221 -5.77 -18.56 -1.48
CA SER A 221 -6.39 -19.79 -2.01
C SER A 221 -6.87 -20.67 -0.85
N PRO A 222 -7.84 -21.56 -1.09
CA PRO A 222 -8.26 -22.54 -0.08
C PRO A 222 -7.10 -23.42 0.42
N GLU A 223 -6.11 -23.67 -0.43
CA GLU A 223 -4.91 -24.44 -0.06
C GLU A 223 -4.02 -23.64 0.91
N SER A 224 -3.77 -22.37 0.63
CA SER A 224 -2.97 -21.47 1.49
C SER A 224 -3.60 -21.34 2.88
N LYS A 225 -4.93 -21.18 2.95
CA LYS A 225 -5.67 -21.18 4.21
C LYS A 225 -5.48 -22.47 4.99
N ARG A 226 -5.70 -23.64 4.34
CA ARG A 226 -5.52 -24.94 4.99
C ARG A 226 -4.09 -25.12 5.53
N LYS A 227 -3.07 -24.76 4.74
CA LYS A 227 -1.67 -24.83 5.16
C LYS A 227 -1.41 -23.98 6.40
N LEU A 228 -1.84 -22.73 6.40
CA LEU A 228 -1.64 -21.83 7.55
C LEU A 228 -2.38 -22.32 8.81
N CYS A 229 -3.64 -22.76 8.67
CA CYS A 229 -4.40 -23.30 9.80
C CYS A 229 -3.81 -24.61 10.35
N SER A 230 -3.27 -25.48 9.48
CA SER A 230 -2.58 -26.70 9.92
C SER A 230 -1.28 -26.38 10.65
N PHE A 231 -0.51 -25.45 10.12
CA PHE A 231 0.72 -24.97 10.74
C PHE A 231 0.45 -24.32 12.10
N ALA A 232 -0.58 -23.50 12.24
CA ALA A 232 -0.94 -22.90 13.53
C ALA A 232 -1.26 -23.95 14.60
N LYS A 233 -1.96 -25.04 14.23
CA LYS A 233 -2.23 -26.17 15.13
C LYS A 233 -0.96 -26.93 15.51
N GLU A 234 -0.06 -27.15 14.55
CA GLU A 234 1.22 -27.84 14.78
C GLU A 234 2.09 -27.10 15.80
N VAL A 235 2.11 -25.77 15.76
CA VAL A 235 2.92 -24.93 16.65
C VAL A 235 2.15 -24.40 17.87
N ASN A 236 0.96 -24.92 18.18
CA ASN A 236 0.11 -24.47 19.29
C ASN A 236 -0.16 -22.95 19.30
N CYS A 237 -0.46 -22.37 18.15
CA CYS A 237 -0.92 -20.98 18.04
C CYS A 237 -2.46 -20.96 17.99
N ASN A 238 -3.09 -20.17 18.86
CA ASN A 238 -4.53 -19.92 18.80
C ASN A 238 -4.83 -18.94 17.67
N LEU A 239 -5.04 -19.46 16.47
CA LEU A 239 -5.32 -18.69 15.25
C LEU A 239 -6.83 -18.64 14.98
N ASN A 240 -7.39 -17.44 14.99
CA ASN A 240 -8.75 -17.16 14.52
C ASN A 240 -8.70 -16.56 13.10
N TRP A 241 -9.23 -17.28 12.11
CA TRP A 241 -9.35 -16.80 10.74
C TRP A 241 -10.64 -15.99 10.57
N VAL A 242 -10.56 -14.67 10.63
CA VAL A 242 -11.72 -13.76 10.51
C VAL A 242 -12.18 -13.63 9.05
N GLY A 243 -11.23 -13.54 8.12
CA GLY A 243 -11.55 -13.29 6.71
C GLY A 243 -11.52 -11.80 6.36
N ARG A 244 -12.27 -11.43 5.33
CA ARG A 244 -12.37 -10.04 4.87
C ARG A 244 -13.38 -9.28 5.73
N LEU A 245 -13.03 -8.07 6.11
CA LEU A 245 -13.88 -7.12 6.83
C LEU A 245 -14.20 -5.92 5.93
N GLU A 246 -15.36 -5.32 6.15
CA GLU A 246 -15.69 -4.00 5.63
C GLU A 246 -14.99 -2.91 6.47
N GLN A 247 -14.99 -1.66 6.00
CA GLN A 247 -14.21 -0.58 6.62
C GLN A 247 -14.53 -0.38 8.11
N ASP A 248 -15.82 -0.34 8.47
CA ASP A 248 -16.26 -0.10 9.85
C ASP A 248 -15.87 -1.27 10.76
N GLU A 249 -15.98 -2.51 10.27
CA GLU A 249 -15.53 -3.71 10.98
C GLU A 249 -14.03 -3.74 11.18
N MET A 250 -13.26 -3.25 10.18
CA MET A 250 -11.81 -3.13 10.28
C MET A 250 -11.41 -2.10 11.33
N ILE A 251 -12.08 -0.95 11.36
CA ILE A 251 -11.85 0.09 12.37
C ILE A 251 -12.15 -0.47 13.76
N ALA A 252 -13.27 -1.17 13.93
CA ALA A 252 -13.63 -1.81 15.20
C ALA A 252 -12.56 -2.84 15.62
N ALA A 253 -12.10 -3.68 14.70
CA ALA A 253 -11.04 -4.63 14.98
C ALA A 253 -9.75 -3.93 15.43
N LEU A 254 -9.36 -2.85 14.77
CA LEU A 254 -8.16 -2.10 15.13
C LEU A 254 -8.32 -1.41 16.49
N GLN A 255 -9.45 -0.75 16.79
CA GLN A 255 -9.66 -0.04 18.06
C GLN A 255 -9.64 -0.94 19.29
N HIS A 256 -10.03 -2.21 19.13
CA HIS A 256 -10.17 -3.15 20.24
C HIS A 256 -9.07 -4.20 20.34
N ALA A 257 -8.10 -4.19 19.43
CA ALA A 257 -6.96 -5.07 19.48
C ALA A 257 -5.88 -4.55 20.44
N ASP A 258 -5.14 -5.46 21.07
CA ASP A 258 -3.98 -5.10 21.90
C ASP A 258 -2.80 -4.67 21.04
N ALA A 259 -2.58 -5.30 19.88
CA ALA A 259 -1.62 -4.85 18.89
C ALA A 259 -1.87 -5.44 17.48
N LEU A 260 -1.36 -4.74 16.47
CA LEU A 260 -1.16 -5.26 15.12
C LEU A 260 0.26 -5.82 14.99
N LEU A 261 0.40 -7.06 14.52
CA LEU A 261 1.67 -7.63 14.08
C LEU A 261 1.82 -7.43 12.57
N PHE A 262 2.91 -6.78 12.15
CA PHE A 262 3.19 -6.51 10.75
C PHE A 262 4.60 -6.98 10.36
N PRO A 263 4.81 -8.30 10.26
CA PRO A 263 6.12 -8.91 10.01
C PRO A 263 6.54 -8.90 8.52
N SER A 264 5.90 -8.09 7.71
CA SER A 264 6.15 -7.98 6.28
C SER A 264 7.61 -7.59 6.00
N VAL A 265 8.26 -8.22 5.03
CA VAL A 265 9.66 -7.91 4.65
C VAL A 265 9.75 -7.03 3.40
N ALA A 266 8.63 -6.74 2.76
CA ALA A 266 8.58 -5.85 1.60
C ALA A 266 7.18 -5.25 1.42
N GLU A 267 7.12 -3.93 1.47
CA GLU A 267 5.92 -3.14 1.19
C GLU A 267 6.28 -1.89 0.37
N GLY A 268 5.29 -1.33 -0.30
CA GLY A 268 5.47 -0.02 -0.92
C GLY A 268 5.31 1.12 0.08
N PHE A 269 4.48 0.93 1.13
CA PHE A 269 4.24 1.90 2.19
C PHE A 269 3.90 1.23 3.52
N GLY A 270 2.80 0.47 3.62
CA GLY A 270 2.35 -0.16 4.86
C GLY A 270 1.12 0.55 5.45
N LEU A 271 -0.01 0.54 4.75
CA LEU A 271 -1.26 1.13 5.27
C LEU A 271 -1.71 0.52 6.61
N PRO A 272 -1.68 -0.82 6.82
CA PRO A 272 -2.18 -1.38 8.08
C PRO A 272 -1.51 -0.86 9.35
N PRO A 273 -0.18 -0.66 9.46
CA PRO A 273 0.42 0.03 10.60
C PRO A 273 -0.08 1.46 10.81
N LEU A 274 -0.29 2.22 9.72
CA LEU A 274 -0.82 3.57 9.81
C LEU A 274 -2.29 3.56 10.28
N GLU A 275 -3.09 2.62 9.80
CA GLU A 275 -4.50 2.43 10.19
C GLU A 275 -4.60 2.04 11.67
N ALA A 276 -3.73 1.14 12.15
CA ALA A 276 -3.65 0.77 13.57
C ALA A 276 -3.33 1.99 14.43
N TYR A 277 -2.34 2.78 14.06
CA TYR A 277 -1.96 4.00 14.77
C TYR A 277 -3.09 5.04 14.80
N ALA A 278 -3.81 5.22 13.70
CA ALA A 278 -4.96 6.11 13.64
C ALA A 278 -6.09 5.66 14.59
N ALA A 279 -6.29 4.36 14.73
CA ALA A 279 -7.22 3.76 15.67
C ALA A 279 -6.75 3.87 17.15
N GLY A 280 -5.47 4.17 17.39
CA GLY A 280 -4.86 4.22 18.72
C GLY A 280 -4.24 2.91 19.17
N THR A 281 -4.04 1.98 18.24
CA THR A 281 -3.52 0.64 18.51
C THR A 281 -2.04 0.55 18.13
N THR A 282 -1.23 -0.03 19.01
CA THR A 282 0.17 -0.34 18.73
C THR A 282 0.32 -1.23 17.52
N ALA A 283 1.22 -0.88 16.61
CA ALA A 283 1.64 -1.74 15.51
C ALA A 283 3.11 -2.14 15.72
N LEU A 284 3.36 -3.42 15.94
CA LEU A 284 4.70 -4.01 15.96
C LEU A 284 5.09 -4.38 14.53
N VAL A 285 6.17 -3.81 14.04
CA VAL A 285 6.51 -3.79 12.61
C VAL A 285 7.92 -4.32 12.39
N ALA A 286 8.10 -5.18 11.39
CA ALA A 286 9.43 -5.63 11.02
C ALA A 286 10.31 -4.46 10.55
N ASP A 287 11.59 -4.45 10.93
CA ASP A 287 12.58 -3.53 10.38
C ASP A 287 12.87 -3.90 8.92
N ALA A 288 12.03 -3.39 8.06
CA ALA A 288 12.15 -3.56 6.62
C ALA A 288 11.71 -2.29 5.88
N PRO A 289 12.30 -2.03 4.71
CA PRO A 289 12.11 -0.77 3.98
C PRO A 289 10.66 -0.42 3.69
N ALA A 290 10.38 0.86 3.58
CA ALA A 290 9.12 1.54 3.37
C ALA A 290 8.21 1.57 4.61
N HIS A 291 7.77 0.44 5.14
CA HIS A 291 6.82 0.43 6.24
C HIS A 291 7.46 0.70 7.63
N ASN A 292 8.77 0.58 7.79
CA ASN A 292 9.47 1.03 8.99
C ASN A 292 9.56 2.58 9.10
N GLU A 293 9.11 3.31 8.07
CA GLU A 293 9.02 4.77 8.12
C GLU A 293 7.81 5.30 8.90
N ILE A 294 6.82 4.43 9.19
CA ILE A 294 5.56 4.80 9.83
C ILE A 294 5.66 4.75 11.36
N PRO A 295 6.09 3.62 11.97
CA PRO A 295 5.98 3.44 13.41
C PRO A 295 6.96 4.29 14.21
N LEU A 296 6.75 4.31 15.52
CA LEU A 296 7.72 4.78 16.50
C LEU A 296 8.90 3.81 16.54
N GLU A 297 10.10 4.29 16.86
CA GLU A 297 11.33 3.52 16.77
C GLU A 297 11.28 2.22 17.59
N HIS A 298 10.73 2.25 18.80
CA HIS A 298 10.62 1.08 19.68
C HIS A 298 9.55 0.05 19.25
N HIS A 299 8.74 0.37 18.26
CA HIS A 299 7.82 -0.58 17.62
C HIS A 299 8.41 -1.27 16.38
N ILE A 300 9.64 -0.91 15.99
CA ILE A 300 10.36 -1.51 14.87
C ILE A 300 11.20 -2.67 15.43
N LEU A 301 10.92 -3.88 14.94
CA LEU A 301 11.50 -5.11 15.48
C LEU A 301 12.34 -5.83 14.42
N PRO A 302 13.42 -6.53 14.84
CA PRO A 302 14.21 -7.36 13.93
C PRO A 302 13.32 -8.38 13.21
N PRO A 303 13.42 -8.52 11.89
CA PRO A 303 12.46 -9.33 11.11
C PRO A 303 12.60 -10.84 11.33
N GLU A 304 13.70 -11.32 11.95
CA GLU A 304 13.97 -12.76 12.16
C GLU A 304 14.01 -13.16 13.65
N ASP A 305 13.93 -12.20 14.58
CA ASP A 305 14.09 -12.44 16.02
C ASP A 305 12.73 -12.62 16.70
N ILE A 306 12.27 -13.87 16.82
CA ILE A 306 10.99 -14.21 17.45
C ILE A 306 10.93 -13.74 18.91
N ASP A 307 12.03 -13.82 19.63
CA ASP A 307 12.06 -13.49 21.05
C ASP A 307 11.86 -11.99 21.26
N ALA A 308 12.48 -11.14 20.42
CA ALA A 308 12.24 -9.70 20.45
C ALA A 308 10.75 -9.35 20.22
N TRP A 309 10.06 -10.05 19.29
CA TRP A 309 8.63 -9.87 19.06
C TRP A 309 7.80 -10.30 20.27
N ARG A 310 8.13 -11.43 20.89
CA ARG A 310 7.44 -11.91 22.10
C ARG A 310 7.63 -10.99 23.28
N GLU A 311 8.84 -10.49 23.49
CA GLU A 311 9.14 -9.50 24.53
C GLU A 311 8.33 -8.21 24.30
N ALA A 312 8.25 -7.73 23.08
CA ALA A 312 7.44 -6.57 22.73
C ALA A 312 5.94 -6.80 23.00
N ILE A 313 5.40 -7.98 22.68
CA ILE A 313 4.00 -8.34 22.98
C ILE A 313 3.76 -8.39 24.50
N LEU A 314 4.67 -8.98 25.26
CA LEU A 314 4.54 -9.07 26.73
C LEU A 314 4.72 -7.71 27.41
N GLY A 315 5.46 -6.82 26.77
CA GLY A 315 5.73 -5.46 27.24
C GLY A 315 4.73 -4.38 26.75
N LEU A 316 3.65 -4.77 26.06
CA LEU A 316 2.65 -3.82 25.54
C LEU A 316 2.13 -2.90 26.65
N LYS A 317 2.04 -1.61 26.32
CA LYS A 317 1.49 -0.55 27.17
C LYS A 317 0.47 0.25 26.39
N ASP A 318 -0.35 1.00 27.10
CA ASP A 318 -1.23 1.96 26.45
C ASP A 318 -0.40 3.17 25.96
N GLU A 319 -0.24 3.24 24.66
CA GLU A 319 0.44 4.33 23.95
C GLU A 319 -0.53 4.99 22.92
N SER A 320 -1.84 4.84 23.15
CA SER A 320 -2.88 5.24 22.20
C SER A 320 -2.79 6.72 21.78
N GLU A 321 -2.45 7.62 22.68
CA GLU A 321 -2.25 9.04 22.36
C GLU A 321 -1.03 9.23 21.44
N MET A 322 0.11 8.66 21.82
CA MET A 322 1.38 8.80 21.09
C MET A 322 1.29 8.23 19.66
N VAL A 323 0.66 7.07 19.48
CA VAL A 323 0.50 6.48 18.14
C VAL A 323 -0.47 7.28 17.28
N ARG A 324 -1.55 7.87 17.87
CA ARG A 324 -2.46 8.78 17.14
C ARG A 324 -1.76 10.07 16.72
N GLU A 325 -0.94 10.67 17.59
CA GLU A 325 -0.13 11.83 17.23
C GLU A 325 0.82 11.52 16.07
N ARG A 326 1.43 10.32 16.09
CA ARG A 326 2.26 9.88 14.99
C ARG A 326 1.45 9.71 13.69
N ALA A 327 0.27 9.10 13.73
CA ALA A 327 -0.61 8.98 12.59
C ALA A 327 -1.05 10.34 12.02
N ALA A 328 -1.23 11.34 12.87
CA ALA A 328 -1.62 12.70 12.46
C ALA A 328 -0.59 13.37 11.53
N THR A 329 0.66 12.96 11.56
CA THR A 329 1.68 13.44 10.61
C THR A 329 1.39 13.01 9.16
N PHE A 330 0.56 11.98 8.97
CA PHE A 330 0.10 11.45 7.68
C PHE A 330 -1.34 11.90 7.36
N SER A 331 -1.74 13.09 7.80
CA SER A 331 -3.08 13.62 7.57
C SER A 331 -3.36 13.93 6.10
N VAL A 332 -4.65 13.99 5.76
CA VAL A 332 -5.13 14.30 4.40
C VAL A 332 -4.74 15.72 3.98
N GLU A 333 -4.70 16.65 4.94
CA GLU A 333 -4.30 18.06 4.72
C GLU A 333 -2.82 18.16 4.35
N ASN A 334 -1.94 17.48 5.10
CA ASN A 334 -0.51 17.42 4.80
C ASN A 334 -0.25 16.78 3.42
N TRP A 335 -0.99 15.73 3.10
CA TRP A 335 -0.92 15.06 1.81
C TRP A 335 -1.35 15.98 0.66
N ALA A 336 -2.44 16.74 0.84
CA ALA A 336 -2.94 17.68 -0.16
C ALA A 336 -1.94 18.80 -0.45
N LYS A 337 -1.38 19.40 0.60
CA LYS A 337 -0.34 20.43 0.50
C LYS A 337 0.87 19.93 -0.27
N ARG A 338 1.38 18.74 0.05
CA ARG A 338 2.51 18.13 -0.68
C ARG A 338 2.18 17.86 -2.15
N HIS A 339 0.96 17.44 -2.48
CA HIS A 339 0.55 17.27 -3.88
C HIS A 339 0.47 18.61 -4.62
N GLN A 340 -0.05 19.67 -3.97
CA GLN A 340 -0.07 21.00 -4.53
C GLN A 340 1.36 21.47 -4.84
N GLU A 341 2.27 21.40 -3.87
CA GLU A 341 3.69 21.76 -4.04
C GLU A 341 4.36 20.97 -5.18
N ALA A 342 4.08 19.66 -5.24
CA ALA A 342 4.58 18.78 -6.28
C ALA A 342 4.07 19.16 -7.69
N TYR A 343 2.79 19.48 -7.80
CA TYR A 343 2.23 19.91 -9.08
C TYR A 343 2.71 21.33 -9.46
N ASP A 344 2.85 22.24 -8.50
CA ASP A 344 3.35 23.59 -8.73
C ASP A 344 4.81 23.58 -9.23
N SER A 345 5.63 22.65 -8.78
CA SER A 345 7.02 22.49 -9.21
C SER A 345 7.19 22.20 -10.72
N LEU A 346 6.09 21.85 -11.40
CA LEU A 346 6.10 21.58 -12.83
C LEU A 346 5.98 22.86 -13.69
N PHE A 347 5.71 24.03 -13.08
CA PHE A 347 5.46 25.28 -13.78
C PHE A 347 6.43 26.37 -13.38
#